data_2403824b2c2e3f05398d62521f2ec911
#
_entry.id   2403824b2c2e3f05398d62521f2ec911
#
_cell.length_a   1.000
_cell.length_b   1.000
_cell.length_c   1.000
_cell.angle_alpha   90.00
_cell.angle_beta   90.00
_cell.angle_gamma   90.00
#
_symmetry.space_group_name_H-M   'P 1'
#
loop_
_entity.id
_entity.type
_entity.pdbx_description
1 polymer ?
#
loop_
_entity_poly.entity_id
_entity_poly.type
_entity_poly.pdbx_seq_one_letter_code
_entity_poly.pdbx_strand_id
1 'polypeptide(L)'
;VFDTEFGMGMPKEAFMYALPYEMYEELRIRRYGFHGTSHKYIANATAEFLGKPLSELRSITMHLGNGSSMSCVKNGKCFDTSMGLTPLEGLVMGTRCGTIDPAIVPFIMEKKGLSPAEADTLMNKKSGLLGLCGYTDMRDVHAQVEKGNDRAELALKLLVRSIKKTLGSYFFLLEGNVDALVFTAGIGENDDIVRAMVCEGLEAFGIKLNKEENSTRKPGARIITTPDSKIPVIIIPTNEELQIALATVEVLKK
;
A
#
# COMPACT_ATOMS: atom_id res chain seq x y z
N VAL A 1 -3.33 4.38 -20.67
CA VAL A 1 -3.48 3.77 -19.33
C VAL A 1 -2.94 4.76 -18.31
N PHE A 2 -3.74 5.08 -17.30
CA PHE A 2 -3.36 6.01 -16.23
C PHE A 2 -3.19 5.23 -14.92
N ASP A 3 -2.19 5.59 -14.14
CA ASP A 3 -1.90 4.96 -12.84
C ASP A 3 -3.02 5.16 -11.81
N THR A 4 -3.89 6.13 -12.03
CA THR A 4 -5.08 6.44 -11.22
C THR A 4 -6.35 5.71 -11.67
N GLU A 5 -6.33 4.99 -12.82
CA GLU A 5 -7.53 4.40 -13.44
C GLU A 5 -8.30 3.46 -12.49
N PHE A 6 -7.60 2.61 -11.76
CA PHE A 6 -8.23 1.66 -10.83
C PHE A 6 -9.02 2.35 -9.72
N GLY A 7 -8.52 3.50 -9.23
CA GLY A 7 -9.16 4.31 -8.19
C GLY A 7 -10.35 5.14 -8.67
N MET A 8 -10.56 5.28 -9.98
CA MET A 8 -11.67 6.11 -10.49
C MET A 8 -13.06 5.55 -10.17
N GLY A 9 -13.15 4.25 -9.94
CA GLY A 9 -14.40 3.55 -9.60
C GLY A 9 -14.76 3.55 -8.11
N MET A 10 -13.99 4.19 -7.24
CA MET A 10 -14.29 4.26 -5.81
C MET A 10 -15.65 4.92 -5.55
N PRO A 11 -16.40 4.49 -4.52
CA PRO A 11 -17.62 5.16 -4.09
C PRO A 11 -17.32 6.57 -3.55
N LYS A 12 -18.33 7.45 -3.57
CA LYS A 12 -18.15 8.87 -3.30
C LYS A 12 -17.59 9.15 -1.89
N GLU A 13 -18.05 8.39 -0.91
CA GLU A 13 -17.60 8.46 0.48
C GLU A 13 -16.15 8.02 0.68
N ALA A 14 -15.58 7.25 -0.24
CA ALA A 14 -14.17 6.84 -0.20
C ALA A 14 -13.24 7.84 -0.89
N PHE A 15 -13.70 8.47 -1.97
CA PHE A 15 -12.84 9.39 -2.70
C PHE A 15 -12.94 10.86 -2.25
N MET A 16 -14.02 11.26 -1.57
CA MET A 16 -14.21 12.64 -1.12
C MET A 16 -13.36 12.93 0.12
N TYR A 17 -12.78 14.13 0.16
CA TYR A 17 -12.25 14.68 1.40
C TYR A 17 -13.32 15.53 2.08
N ALA A 18 -13.33 15.56 3.41
CA ALA A 18 -14.23 16.40 4.20
C ALA A 18 -13.75 17.87 4.18
N LEU A 19 -13.68 18.44 2.99
CA LEU A 19 -13.41 19.85 2.69
C LEU A 19 -14.69 20.50 2.16
N PRO A 20 -14.76 21.84 2.05
CA PRO A 20 -15.87 22.49 1.37
C PRO A 20 -16.14 21.86 0.02
N TYR A 21 -17.41 21.55 -0.27
CA TYR A 21 -17.81 20.73 -1.41
C TYR A 21 -17.39 21.34 -2.76
N GLU A 22 -17.36 22.67 -2.84
CA GLU A 22 -16.89 23.43 -3.99
C GLU A 22 -15.43 23.12 -4.36
N MET A 23 -14.59 22.71 -3.40
CA MET A 23 -13.21 22.30 -3.72
C MET A 23 -13.17 21.06 -4.62
N TYR A 24 -14.14 20.16 -4.46
CA TYR A 24 -14.29 19.04 -5.39
C TYR A 24 -14.85 19.49 -6.75
N GLU A 25 -15.88 20.34 -6.74
CA GLU A 25 -16.56 20.75 -7.99
C GLU A 25 -15.66 21.61 -8.89
N GLU A 26 -14.95 22.56 -8.31
CA GLU A 26 -14.14 23.52 -9.04
C GLU A 26 -12.72 23.00 -9.35
N LEU A 27 -12.07 22.39 -8.35
CA LEU A 27 -10.66 22.01 -8.41
C LEU A 27 -10.45 20.50 -8.56
N ARG A 28 -11.51 19.70 -8.56
CA ARG A 28 -11.46 18.24 -8.62
C ARG A 28 -10.61 17.63 -7.51
N ILE A 29 -10.59 18.26 -6.34
CA ILE A 29 -9.89 17.75 -5.15
C ILE A 29 -10.63 16.51 -4.66
N ARG A 30 -10.02 15.34 -4.91
CA ARG A 30 -10.50 14.03 -4.48
C ARG A 30 -9.33 13.07 -4.31
N ARG A 31 -9.57 11.93 -3.66
CA ARG A 31 -8.66 10.79 -3.69
C ARG A 31 -8.70 10.14 -5.08
N TYR A 32 -7.56 10.06 -5.74
CA TYR A 32 -7.39 9.34 -7.02
C TYR A 32 -6.78 7.96 -6.79
N GLY A 33 -5.83 7.86 -5.87
CA GLY A 33 -5.01 6.69 -5.69
C GLY A 33 -3.94 6.55 -6.78
N PHE A 34 -2.93 5.75 -6.48
CA PHE A 34 -1.80 5.49 -7.40
C PHE A 34 -1.39 4.01 -7.29
N HIS A 35 -0.44 3.58 -8.10
CA HIS A 35 -0.12 2.17 -8.35
C HIS A 35 -1.36 1.39 -8.84
N GLY A 36 -2.28 2.09 -9.50
CA GLY A 36 -3.55 1.50 -9.95
C GLY A 36 -3.37 0.38 -10.94
N THR A 37 -2.38 0.49 -11.83
CA THR A 37 -2.00 -0.57 -12.77
C THR A 37 -1.60 -1.84 -12.01
N SER A 38 -0.74 -1.71 -10.98
CA SER A 38 -0.35 -2.83 -10.12
C SER A 38 -1.54 -3.40 -9.35
N HIS A 39 -2.32 -2.55 -8.65
CA HIS A 39 -3.47 -3.01 -7.87
C HIS A 39 -4.52 -3.73 -8.73
N LYS A 40 -4.79 -3.25 -9.96
CA LYS A 40 -5.68 -3.90 -10.93
C LYS A 40 -5.14 -5.27 -11.34
N TYR A 41 -3.85 -5.33 -11.70
CA TYR A 41 -3.19 -6.59 -12.01
C TYR A 41 -3.31 -7.60 -10.87
N ILE A 42 -2.97 -7.18 -9.65
CA ILE A 42 -3.00 -8.05 -8.47
C ILE A 42 -4.42 -8.51 -8.14
N ALA A 43 -5.45 -7.68 -8.30
CA ALA A 43 -6.83 -8.11 -8.11
C ALA A 43 -7.20 -9.24 -9.08
N ASN A 44 -6.86 -9.10 -10.37
CA ASN A 44 -7.08 -10.16 -11.37
C ASN A 44 -6.30 -11.44 -11.04
N ALA A 45 -4.99 -11.31 -10.77
CA ALA A 45 -4.12 -12.44 -10.46
C ALA A 45 -4.54 -13.16 -9.16
N THR A 46 -5.05 -12.42 -8.16
CA THR A 46 -5.58 -13.01 -6.93
C THR A 46 -6.85 -13.82 -7.19
N ALA A 47 -7.78 -13.27 -7.98
CA ALA A 47 -9.00 -13.98 -8.36
C ALA A 47 -8.69 -15.27 -9.09
N GLU A 48 -7.79 -15.22 -10.08
CA GLU A 48 -7.31 -16.39 -10.82
C GLU A 48 -6.63 -17.41 -9.90
N PHE A 49 -5.73 -16.98 -9.04
CA PHE A 49 -5.00 -17.84 -8.11
C PHE A 49 -5.92 -18.56 -7.12
N LEU A 50 -6.99 -17.89 -6.68
CA LEU A 50 -7.99 -18.47 -5.77
C LEU A 50 -9.08 -19.27 -6.50
N GLY A 51 -9.09 -19.29 -7.84
CA GLY A 51 -10.16 -19.90 -8.63
C GLY A 51 -11.53 -19.26 -8.41
N LYS A 52 -11.56 -17.95 -8.14
CA LYS A 52 -12.76 -17.19 -7.79
C LYS A 52 -13.11 -16.17 -8.87
N PRO A 53 -14.40 -15.94 -9.20
CA PRO A 53 -14.77 -14.85 -10.09
C PRO A 53 -14.29 -13.50 -9.56
N LEU A 54 -13.70 -12.67 -10.43
CA LEU A 54 -13.22 -11.32 -10.03
C LEU A 54 -14.34 -10.49 -9.40
N SER A 55 -15.56 -10.59 -9.90
CA SER A 55 -16.75 -9.88 -9.40
C SER A 55 -17.16 -10.27 -7.97
N GLU A 56 -16.54 -11.29 -7.39
CA GLU A 56 -16.80 -11.73 -6.01
C GLU A 56 -15.58 -11.54 -5.11
N LEU A 57 -14.44 -11.11 -5.68
CA LEU A 57 -13.18 -10.95 -4.94
C LEU A 57 -13.26 -9.81 -3.92
N ARG A 58 -12.85 -10.12 -2.70
CA ARG A 58 -12.61 -9.17 -1.60
C ARG A 58 -11.19 -9.35 -1.08
N SER A 59 -10.30 -8.46 -1.42
CA SER A 59 -8.90 -8.58 -1.02
C SER A 59 -8.30 -7.25 -0.56
N ILE A 60 -7.21 -7.34 0.18
CA ILE A 60 -6.41 -6.19 0.56
C ILE A 60 -5.03 -6.37 -0.07
N THR A 61 -4.68 -5.49 -1.00
CA THR A 61 -3.40 -5.50 -1.68
C THR A 61 -2.44 -4.51 -1.05
N MET A 62 -1.25 -4.98 -0.74
CA MET A 62 -0.14 -4.21 -0.17
C MET A 62 0.97 -4.13 -1.21
N HIS A 63 0.98 -3.05 -2.02
CA HIS A 63 2.07 -2.73 -2.94
C HIS A 63 3.15 -2.00 -2.16
N LEU A 64 4.18 -2.71 -1.74
CA LEU A 64 5.26 -2.19 -0.91
C LEU A 64 6.56 -2.12 -1.70
N GLY A 65 6.98 -0.92 -2.04
CA GLY A 65 8.22 -0.59 -2.73
C GLY A 65 8.85 0.67 -2.14
N ASN A 66 9.69 1.36 -2.90
CA ASN A 66 10.18 2.68 -2.51
C ASN A 66 9.02 3.70 -2.42
N GLY A 67 8.07 3.65 -3.36
CA GLY A 67 6.70 4.12 -3.17
C GLY A 67 5.84 2.96 -2.70
N SER A 68 4.94 3.21 -1.74
CA SER A 68 4.09 2.16 -1.15
C SER A 68 2.65 2.62 -1.06
N SER A 69 1.72 1.72 -1.40
CA SER A 69 0.29 1.94 -1.25
C SER A 69 -0.45 0.65 -0.92
N MET A 70 -1.65 0.80 -0.41
CA MET A 70 -2.57 -0.31 -0.20
C MET A 70 -3.88 -0.03 -0.92
N SER A 71 -4.55 -1.07 -1.39
CA SER A 71 -5.88 -1.00 -1.97
C SER A 71 -6.81 -1.99 -1.30
N CYS A 72 -8.00 -1.50 -0.94
CA CYS A 72 -9.14 -2.29 -0.52
C CYS A 72 -9.93 -2.66 -1.77
N VAL A 73 -10.02 -3.95 -2.08
CA VAL A 73 -10.75 -4.46 -3.25
C VAL A 73 -12.05 -5.10 -2.79
N LYS A 74 -13.17 -4.64 -3.32
CA LYS A 74 -14.50 -5.22 -3.09
C LYS A 74 -15.16 -5.50 -4.43
N ASN A 75 -15.56 -6.76 -4.64
CA ASN A 75 -16.15 -7.22 -5.90
C ASN A 75 -15.24 -6.94 -7.13
N GLY A 76 -13.93 -7.12 -6.94
CA GLY A 76 -12.92 -6.92 -7.97
C GLY A 76 -12.63 -5.47 -8.35
N LYS A 77 -13.24 -4.50 -7.66
CA LYS A 77 -13.06 -3.07 -7.89
C LYS A 77 -12.34 -2.41 -6.72
N CYS A 78 -11.63 -1.33 -6.99
CA CYS A 78 -11.09 -0.47 -5.93
C CYS A 78 -12.23 0.12 -5.11
N PHE A 79 -12.30 -0.24 -3.83
CA PHE A 79 -13.29 0.27 -2.90
C PHE A 79 -12.70 1.40 -2.04
N ASP A 80 -11.40 1.32 -1.74
CA ASP A 80 -10.61 2.37 -1.09
C ASP A 80 -9.13 2.18 -1.44
N THR A 81 -8.33 3.24 -1.29
CA THR A 81 -6.88 3.20 -1.49
C THR A 81 -6.16 4.17 -0.57
N SER A 82 -4.93 3.86 -0.20
CA SER A 82 -4.18 4.64 0.80
C SER A 82 -3.58 5.95 0.26
N MET A 83 -3.23 6.02 -1.03
CA MET A 83 -2.77 7.26 -1.65
C MET A 83 -3.94 8.17 -2.00
N GLY A 84 -3.73 9.47 -1.93
CA GLY A 84 -4.77 10.48 -2.00
C GLY A 84 -4.87 11.19 -3.35
N LEU A 85 -5.00 12.53 -3.27
CA LEU A 85 -4.92 13.44 -4.42
C LEU A 85 -3.56 13.31 -5.11
N THR A 86 -2.52 13.05 -4.34
CA THR A 86 -1.14 12.80 -4.80
C THR A 86 -0.61 11.50 -4.20
N PRO A 87 0.52 10.97 -4.68
CA PRO A 87 1.13 9.77 -4.11
C PRO A 87 1.87 10.01 -2.78
N LEU A 88 1.59 11.11 -2.07
CA LEU A 88 2.20 11.46 -0.78
C LEU A 88 1.44 10.86 0.40
N GLU A 89 0.09 10.92 0.38
CA GLU A 89 -0.77 10.39 1.45
C GLU A 89 -0.63 8.87 1.57
N GLY A 90 -0.85 8.34 2.76
CA GLY A 90 -0.91 6.90 3.03
C GLY A 90 0.23 6.39 3.89
N LEU A 91 0.92 5.37 3.41
CA LEU A 91 1.98 4.68 4.15
C LEU A 91 3.25 5.54 4.29
N VAL A 92 4.04 5.25 5.31
CA VAL A 92 5.44 5.69 5.33
C VAL A 92 6.17 5.03 4.17
N MET A 93 7.00 5.78 3.44
CA MET A 93 7.69 5.31 2.24
C MET A 93 9.20 5.59 2.35
N GLY A 94 9.97 5.26 1.33
CA GLY A 94 11.41 5.49 1.30
C GLY A 94 11.78 6.95 1.59
N THR A 95 11.12 7.91 0.90
CA THR A 95 11.41 9.36 1.02
C THR A 95 10.17 10.19 1.37
N ARG A 96 8.96 9.63 1.31
CA ARG A 96 7.70 10.32 1.56
C ARG A 96 7.21 10.07 2.97
N CYS A 97 6.68 11.11 3.62
CA CYS A 97 6.20 11.00 5.01
C CYS A 97 4.96 10.13 5.18
N GLY A 98 4.13 9.95 4.14
CA GLY A 98 2.81 9.37 4.27
C GLY A 98 1.83 10.33 4.96
N THR A 99 0.80 9.77 5.57
CA THR A 99 -0.23 10.55 6.29
C THR A 99 0.34 11.21 7.54
N ILE A 100 0.20 12.53 7.61
CA ILE A 100 0.52 13.36 8.78
C ILE A 100 -0.68 14.26 9.13
N ASP A 101 -0.65 14.90 10.29
CA ASP A 101 -1.58 15.98 10.61
C ASP A 101 -1.36 17.15 9.62
N PRO A 102 -2.39 17.60 8.88
CA PRO A 102 -2.27 18.71 7.93
C PRO A 102 -1.71 20.00 8.55
N ALA A 103 -1.97 20.25 9.84
CA ALA A 103 -1.47 21.44 10.56
C ALA A 103 0.06 21.45 10.72
N ILE A 104 0.73 20.31 10.57
CA ILE A 104 2.20 20.23 10.60
C ILE A 104 2.80 21.05 9.44
N VAL A 105 2.16 21.08 8.28
CA VAL A 105 2.70 21.75 7.08
C VAL A 105 2.86 23.25 7.30
N PRO A 106 1.80 24.04 7.61
CA PRO A 106 1.96 25.46 7.89
C PRO A 106 2.85 25.72 9.12
N PHE A 107 2.82 24.84 10.12
CA PHE A 107 3.67 24.97 11.31
C PHE A 107 5.18 24.91 10.96
N ILE A 108 5.61 23.91 10.18
CA ILE A 108 7.03 23.82 9.78
C ILE A 108 7.42 24.94 8.80
N MET A 109 6.50 25.36 7.92
CA MET A 109 6.75 26.52 7.04
C MET A 109 7.05 27.78 7.86
N GLU A 110 6.22 28.08 8.86
CA GLU A 110 6.45 29.22 9.76
C GLU A 110 7.77 29.08 10.56
N LYS A 111 7.97 27.93 11.23
CA LYS A 111 9.12 27.73 12.14
C LYS A 111 10.47 27.62 11.42
N LYS A 112 10.48 27.18 10.17
CA LYS A 112 11.71 26.99 9.37
C LYS A 112 11.85 28.00 8.23
N GLY A 113 10.88 28.91 8.05
CA GLY A 113 10.88 29.87 6.95
C GLY A 113 10.79 29.23 5.57
N LEU A 114 10.09 28.09 5.45
CA LEU A 114 9.99 27.35 4.20
C LEU A 114 8.87 27.91 3.31
N SER A 115 9.16 28.03 2.02
CA SER A 115 8.14 28.21 1.00
C SER A 115 7.26 26.95 0.83
N PRO A 116 6.06 27.06 0.22
CA PRO A 116 5.24 25.89 -0.09
C PRO A 116 5.98 24.81 -0.89
N ALA A 117 6.81 25.20 -1.86
CA ALA A 117 7.60 24.27 -2.68
C ALA A 117 8.69 23.55 -1.88
N GLU A 118 9.32 24.23 -0.92
CA GLU A 118 10.30 23.61 -0.02
C GLU A 118 9.64 22.66 0.98
N ALA A 119 8.46 23.02 1.49
CA ALA A 119 7.67 22.14 2.34
C ALA A 119 7.21 20.88 1.58
N ASP A 120 6.75 21.02 0.33
CA ASP A 120 6.44 19.87 -0.55
C ASP A 120 7.67 18.97 -0.76
N THR A 121 8.82 19.58 -1.08
CA THR A 121 10.09 18.85 -1.22
C THR A 121 10.48 18.11 0.06
N LEU A 122 10.31 18.74 1.22
CA LEU A 122 10.58 18.11 2.52
C LEU A 122 9.75 16.85 2.70
N MET A 123 8.43 16.92 2.45
CA MET A 123 7.51 15.81 2.65
C MET A 123 7.69 14.69 1.64
N ASN A 124 8.01 15.03 0.38
CA ASN A 124 8.09 14.06 -0.72
C ASN A 124 9.47 13.41 -0.87
N LYS A 125 10.57 14.16 -0.58
CA LYS A 125 11.95 13.75 -0.94
C LYS A 125 12.90 13.65 0.24
N LYS A 126 12.55 14.18 1.42
CA LYS A 126 13.45 14.26 2.58
C LYS A 126 12.86 13.68 3.86
N SER A 127 11.73 13.01 3.75
CA SER A 127 10.98 12.38 4.84
C SER A 127 11.02 10.86 4.76
N GLY A 128 10.04 10.18 5.30
CA GLY A 128 9.95 8.72 5.27
C GLY A 128 11.13 8.06 5.97
N LEU A 129 11.54 6.89 5.48
CA LEU A 129 12.69 6.16 6.02
C LEU A 129 13.97 7.00 5.95
N LEU A 130 14.19 7.70 4.83
CA LEU A 130 15.33 8.61 4.66
C LEU A 130 15.39 9.66 5.76
N GLY A 131 14.29 10.35 6.02
CA GLY A 131 14.23 11.40 7.04
C GLY A 131 14.39 10.87 8.45
N LEU A 132 13.95 9.65 8.72
CA LEU A 132 14.02 9.02 10.03
C LEU A 132 15.39 8.44 10.34
N CYS A 133 15.99 7.69 9.41
CA CYS A 133 17.23 6.95 9.68
C CYS A 133 18.36 7.18 8.68
N GLY A 134 18.12 7.95 7.60
CA GLY A 134 19.14 8.23 6.58
C GLY A 134 19.25 7.20 5.46
N TYR A 135 18.40 6.18 5.44
CA TYR A 135 18.41 5.10 4.47
C TYR A 135 17.05 4.95 3.81
N THR A 136 17.03 4.51 2.54
CA THR A 136 15.79 4.23 1.78
C THR A 136 15.67 2.75 1.39
N ASP A 137 16.80 2.06 1.26
CA ASP A 137 16.84 0.64 0.94
C ASP A 137 16.60 -0.19 2.22
N MET A 138 15.63 -1.10 2.18
CA MET A 138 15.30 -1.92 3.34
C MET A 138 16.45 -2.83 3.79
N ARG A 139 17.33 -3.23 2.87
CA ARG A 139 18.54 -4.02 3.21
C ARG A 139 19.47 -3.21 4.11
N ASP A 140 19.65 -1.93 3.80
CA ASP A 140 20.45 -1.02 4.63
C ASP A 140 19.77 -0.75 5.97
N VAL A 141 18.43 -0.56 5.97
CA VAL A 141 17.66 -0.37 7.21
C VAL A 141 17.82 -1.58 8.13
N HIS A 142 17.64 -2.80 7.61
CA HIS A 142 17.83 -4.03 8.39
C HIS A 142 19.26 -4.16 8.92
N ALA A 143 20.26 -3.91 8.07
CA ALA A 143 21.66 -3.95 8.50
C ALA A 143 22.00 -2.94 9.61
N GLN A 144 21.31 -1.78 9.63
CA GLN A 144 21.46 -0.81 10.72
C GLN A 144 20.72 -1.24 11.98
N VAL A 145 19.56 -1.87 11.86
CA VAL A 145 18.83 -2.45 13.00
C VAL A 145 19.70 -3.53 13.70
N GLU A 146 20.32 -4.42 12.92
CA GLU A 146 21.23 -5.43 13.45
C GLU A 146 22.46 -4.85 14.18
N LYS A 147 22.88 -3.65 13.79
CA LYS A 147 23.97 -2.90 14.46
C LYS A 147 23.49 -2.10 15.69
N GLY A 148 22.21 -2.21 16.06
CA GLY A 148 21.64 -1.50 17.21
C GLY A 148 21.34 -0.02 16.95
N ASN A 149 21.07 0.38 15.69
CA ASN A 149 20.68 1.74 15.37
C ASN A 149 19.20 1.97 15.72
N ASP A 150 18.94 2.65 16.84
CA ASP A 150 17.58 2.94 17.34
C ASP A 150 16.70 3.70 16.33
N ARG A 151 17.29 4.58 15.51
CA ARG A 151 16.52 5.32 14.50
C ARG A 151 16.10 4.44 13.34
N ALA A 152 16.92 3.47 12.93
CA ALA A 152 16.58 2.50 11.90
C ALA A 152 15.47 1.56 12.41
N GLU A 153 15.56 1.11 13.66
CA GLU A 153 14.51 0.30 14.29
C GLU A 153 13.18 1.09 14.38
N LEU A 154 13.23 2.34 14.80
CA LEU A 154 12.05 3.21 14.85
C LEU A 154 11.45 3.42 13.45
N ALA A 155 12.27 3.65 12.43
CA ALA A 155 11.83 3.85 11.06
C ALA A 155 11.10 2.60 10.53
N LEU A 156 11.66 1.41 10.76
CA LEU A 156 11.04 0.12 10.41
C LEU A 156 9.69 -0.06 11.15
N LYS A 157 9.65 0.22 12.45
CA LYS A 157 8.42 0.14 13.25
C LYS A 157 7.34 1.12 12.77
N LEU A 158 7.71 2.33 12.35
CA LEU A 158 6.77 3.32 11.80
C LEU A 158 6.21 2.88 10.44
N LEU A 159 7.05 2.33 9.56
CA LEU A 159 6.60 1.73 8.30
C LEU A 159 5.56 0.65 8.56
N VAL A 160 5.91 -0.36 9.36
CA VAL A 160 5.02 -1.49 9.69
C VAL A 160 3.74 -1.00 10.37
N ARG A 161 3.84 -0.05 11.31
CA ARG A 161 2.67 0.52 11.97
C ARG A 161 1.73 1.21 10.99
N SER A 162 2.23 1.94 10.00
CA SER A 162 1.40 2.57 8.98
C SER A 162 0.64 1.54 8.14
N ILE A 163 1.30 0.44 7.79
CA ILE A 163 0.68 -0.69 7.07
C ILE A 163 -0.41 -1.35 7.93
N LYS A 164 -0.11 -1.69 9.18
CA LYS A 164 -1.08 -2.34 10.10
C LYS A 164 -2.31 -1.47 10.36
N LYS A 165 -2.15 -0.15 10.50
CA LYS A 165 -3.30 0.78 10.64
C LYS A 165 -4.20 0.75 9.41
N THR A 166 -3.63 0.82 8.22
CA THR A 166 -4.38 0.77 6.96
C THR A 166 -5.02 -0.60 6.75
N LEU A 167 -4.28 -1.68 7.03
CA LEU A 167 -4.81 -3.05 6.98
C LEU A 167 -6.05 -3.21 7.87
N GLY A 168 -5.96 -2.74 9.12
CA GLY A 168 -7.09 -2.79 10.06
C GLY A 168 -8.30 -2.02 9.55
N SER A 169 -8.11 -0.79 9.02
CA SER A 169 -9.22 -0.01 8.46
C SER A 169 -9.88 -0.73 7.28
N TYR A 170 -9.11 -1.31 6.36
CA TYR A 170 -9.64 -2.03 5.20
C TYR A 170 -10.32 -3.34 5.59
N PHE A 171 -9.82 -4.01 6.62
CA PHE A 171 -10.47 -5.20 7.16
C PHE A 171 -11.89 -4.88 7.67
N PHE A 172 -12.05 -3.74 8.36
CA PHE A 172 -13.36 -3.26 8.79
C PHE A 172 -14.25 -2.79 7.62
N LEU A 173 -13.69 -2.10 6.62
CA LEU A 173 -14.44 -1.69 5.42
C LEU A 173 -14.97 -2.88 4.61
N LEU A 174 -14.28 -4.02 4.66
CA LEU A 174 -14.74 -5.29 4.08
C LEU A 174 -15.59 -6.14 5.02
N GLU A 175 -15.94 -5.60 6.20
CA GLU A 175 -16.81 -6.27 7.19
C GLU A 175 -16.22 -7.62 7.68
N GLY A 176 -14.89 -7.73 7.68
CA GLY A 176 -14.17 -8.97 7.97
C GLY A 176 -14.24 -10.03 6.86
N ASN A 177 -14.97 -9.79 5.79
CA ASN A 177 -15.09 -10.69 4.65
C ASN A 177 -13.93 -10.47 3.67
N VAL A 178 -12.78 -11.04 3.97
CA VAL A 178 -11.55 -10.92 3.19
C VAL A 178 -11.14 -12.29 2.66
N ASP A 179 -11.00 -12.41 1.35
CA ASP A 179 -10.57 -13.65 0.69
C ASP A 179 -9.06 -13.83 0.72
N ALA A 180 -8.29 -12.73 0.69
CA ALA A 180 -6.83 -12.76 0.77
C ALA A 180 -6.24 -11.42 1.20
N LEU A 181 -5.09 -11.48 1.88
CA LEU A 181 -4.13 -10.40 2.03
C LEU A 181 -2.99 -10.64 1.04
N VAL A 182 -2.64 -9.64 0.22
CA VAL A 182 -1.66 -9.84 -0.85
C VAL A 182 -0.51 -8.87 -0.74
N PHE A 183 0.70 -9.39 -0.61
CA PHE A 183 1.95 -8.65 -0.70
C PHE A 183 2.47 -8.64 -2.14
N THR A 184 2.93 -7.48 -2.61
CA THR A 184 3.50 -7.30 -3.95
C THR A 184 4.52 -6.16 -3.97
N ALA A 185 5.20 -5.98 -5.07
CA ALA A 185 6.30 -5.05 -5.29
C ALA A 185 7.55 -5.35 -4.46
N GLY A 186 8.61 -4.58 -4.67
CA GLY A 186 9.96 -4.93 -4.23
C GLY A 186 10.11 -5.33 -2.77
N ILE A 187 9.53 -4.56 -1.82
CA ILE A 187 9.55 -4.89 -0.39
C ILE A 187 8.54 -6.01 -0.12
N GLY A 188 7.31 -5.89 -0.64
CA GLY A 188 6.26 -6.89 -0.42
C GLY A 188 6.66 -8.29 -0.87
N GLU A 189 7.37 -8.42 -1.98
CA GLU A 189 7.82 -9.70 -2.55
C GLU A 189 9.07 -10.27 -1.86
N ASN A 190 10.01 -9.40 -1.44
CA ASN A 190 11.36 -9.83 -1.09
C ASN A 190 11.74 -9.66 0.38
N ASP A 191 10.95 -8.90 1.17
CA ASP A 191 11.26 -8.61 2.58
C ASP A 191 10.39 -9.45 3.52
N ASP A 192 10.90 -10.60 3.90
CA ASP A 192 10.23 -11.54 4.80
C ASP A 192 10.11 -11.01 6.24
N ILE A 193 11.02 -10.13 6.66
CA ILE A 193 10.98 -9.49 7.99
C ILE A 193 9.79 -8.53 8.06
N VAL A 194 9.65 -7.65 7.05
CA VAL A 194 8.51 -6.72 7.00
C VAL A 194 7.20 -7.49 6.95
N ARG A 195 7.08 -8.53 6.12
CA ARG A 195 5.86 -9.35 6.05
C ARG A 195 5.55 -10.02 7.38
N ALA A 196 6.56 -10.58 8.07
CA ALA A 196 6.38 -11.19 9.38
C ALA A 196 5.88 -10.18 10.41
N MET A 197 6.50 -8.98 10.46
CA MET A 197 6.10 -7.91 11.38
C MET A 197 4.68 -7.39 11.09
N VAL A 198 4.28 -7.31 9.82
CA VAL A 198 2.90 -6.93 9.43
C VAL A 198 1.90 -7.98 9.88
N CYS A 199 2.25 -9.27 9.72
CA CYS A 199 1.37 -10.38 10.08
C CYS A 199 1.34 -10.69 11.59
N GLU A 200 2.27 -10.20 12.38
CA GLU A 200 2.31 -10.37 13.83
C GLU A 200 1.02 -9.83 14.48
N GLY A 201 0.35 -10.68 15.27
CA GLY A 201 -0.92 -10.38 15.97
C GLY A 201 -2.16 -10.59 15.11
N LEU A 202 -2.03 -11.02 13.84
CA LEU A 202 -3.17 -11.37 13.01
C LEU A 202 -3.76 -12.75 13.36
N GLU A 203 -3.09 -13.54 14.20
CA GLU A 203 -3.56 -14.82 14.72
C GLU A 203 -4.90 -14.67 15.45
N ALA A 204 -5.12 -13.54 16.11
CA ALA A 204 -6.40 -13.21 16.77
C ALA A 204 -7.57 -13.17 15.79
N PHE A 205 -7.30 -12.93 14.50
CA PHE A 205 -8.28 -12.94 13.41
C PHE A 205 -8.27 -14.26 12.63
N GLY A 206 -7.49 -15.24 13.10
CA GLY A 206 -7.35 -16.56 12.48
C GLY A 206 -6.41 -16.58 11.27
N ILE A 207 -5.57 -15.56 11.11
CA ILE A 207 -4.55 -15.48 10.05
C ILE A 207 -3.21 -15.92 10.63
N LYS A 208 -2.69 -17.05 10.15
CA LYS A 208 -1.51 -17.70 10.72
C LYS A 208 -0.38 -17.76 9.68
N LEU A 209 0.67 -16.98 9.88
CA LEU A 209 1.84 -16.98 9.02
C LEU A 209 2.63 -18.29 9.15
N ASN A 210 3.01 -18.89 8.02
CA ASN A 210 4.01 -19.94 7.97
C ASN A 210 5.39 -19.31 7.79
N LYS A 211 6.22 -19.37 8.83
CA LYS A 211 7.54 -18.72 8.86
C LYS A 211 8.49 -19.24 7.78
N GLU A 212 8.46 -20.55 7.51
CA GLU A 212 9.32 -21.18 6.50
C GLU A 212 8.91 -20.73 5.09
N GLU A 213 7.61 -20.82 4.75
CA GLU A 213 7.11 -20.34 3.45
C GLU A 213 7.30 -18.84 3.28
N ASN A 214 7.18 -18.04 4.34
CA ASN A 214 7.44 -16.61 4.30
C ASN A 214 8.90 -16.28 3.95
N SER A 215 9.88 -16.98 4.52
CA SER A 215 11.31 -16.75 4.30
C SER A 215 11.84 -17.39 3.00
N THR A 216 11.11 -18.35 2.45
CA THR A 216 11.52 -19.04 1.22
C THR A 216 11.40 -18.10 0.01
N ARG A 217 12.44 -18.00 -0.80
CA ARG A 217 12.43 -17.26 -2.07
C ARG A 217 12.08 -18.22 -3.21
N LYS A 218 10.83 -18.13 -3.70
CA LYS A 218 10.35 -18.89 -4.86
C LYS A 218 9.74 -17.92 -5.87
N PRO A 219 9.90 -18.13 -7.18
CA PRO A 219 9.22 -17.34 -8.19
C PRO A 219 7.70 -17.63 -8.20
N GLY A 220 6.93 -16.63 -8.68
CA GLY A 220 5.49 -16.78 -8.88
C GLY A 220 4.65 -16.56 -7.63
N ALA A 221 3.34 -16.68 -7.82
CA ALA A 221 2.36 -16.53 -6.76
C ALA A 221 2.43 -17.70 -5.77
N ARG A 222 2.34 -17.37 -4.45
CA ARG A 222 2.36 -18.40 -3.41
C ARG A 222 1.68 -17.96 -2.12
N ILE A 223 1.11 -18.92 -1.42
CA ILE A 223 0.56 -18.73 -0.06
C ILE A 223 1.72 -18.83 0.95
N ILE A 224 1.71 -17.92 1.94
CA ILE A 224 2.68 -17.89 3.04
C ILE A 224 2.02 -18.06 4.42
N THR A 225 0.81 -18.60 4.46
CA THR A 225 0.10 -18.96 5.70
C THR A 225 0.08 -20.48 5.89
N THR A 226 -0.20 -20.91 7.11
CA THR A 226 -0.45 -22.33 7.42
C THR A 226 -1.77 -22.79 6.79
N PRO A 227 -1.95 -24.11 6.53
CA PRO A 227 -3.18 -24.64 5.93
C PRO A 227 -4.47 -24.38 6.73
N ASP A 228 -4.35 -24.18 8.04
CA ASP A 228 -5.46 -23.88 8.95
C ASP A 228 -5.73 -22.38 9.13
N SER A 229 -5.05 -21.54 8.38
CA SER A 229 -5.33 -20.10 8.34
C SER A 229 -6.70 -19.83 7.69
N LYS A 230 -7.54 -19.03 8.35
CA LYS A 230 -8.86 -18.67 7.80
C LYS A 230 -8.79 -17.81 6.54
N ILE A 231 -7.78 -16.95 6.47
CA ILE A 231 -7.54 -16.05 5.35
C ILE A 231 -6.10 -16.30 4.90
N PRO A 232 -5.87 -16.62 3.63
CA PRO A 232 -4.53 -16.75 3.09
C PRO A 232 -3.84 -15.39 3.00
N VAL A 233 -2.55 -15.38 3.33
CA VAL A 233 -1.63 -14.31 2.96
C VAL A 233 -0.84 -14.81 1.76
N ILE A 234 -0.84 -14.02 0.70
CA ILE A 234 -0.28 -14.44 -0.60
C ILE A 234 0.79 -13.43 -1.01
N ILE A 235 1.85 -13.92 -1.61
CA ILE A 235 2.79 -13.09 -2.38
C ILE A 235 2.44 -13.28 -3.85
N ILE A 236 2.20 -12.19 -4.56
CA ILE A 236 2.00 -12.20 -6.02
C ILE A 236 2.93 -11.14 -6.61
N PRO A 237 3.91 -11.53 -7.45
CA PRO A 237 4.73 -10.56 -8.17
C PRO A 237 3.87 -9.69 -9.09
N THR A 238 4.08 -8.36 -9.02
CA THR A 238 3.37 -7.45 -9.92
C THR A 238 3.93 -7.53 -11.33
N ASN A 239 3.07 -7.29 -12.32
CA ASN A 239 3.45 -7.19 -13.73
C ASN A 239 2.66 -6.04 -14.38
N GLU A 240 3.14 -4.84 -14.16
CA GLU A 240 2.48 -3.62 -14.67
C GLU A 240 2.56 -3.53 -16.19
N GLU A 241 3.66 -3.99 -16.81
CA GLU A 241 3.82 -4.02 -18.26
C GLU A 241 2.76 -4.89 -18.93
N LEU A 242 2.52 -6.09 -18.39
CA LEU A 242 1.46 -6.97 -18.86
C LEU A 242 0.08 -6.32 -18.70
N GLN A 243 -0.19 -5.69 -17.56
CA GLN A 243 -1.46 -5.01 -17.32
C GLN A 243 -1.69 -3.86 -18.31
N ILE A 244 -0.65 -3.08 -18.63
CA ILE A 244 -0.72 -2.02 -19.65
C ILE A 244 -0.99 -2.62 -21.03
N ALA A 245 -0.32 -3.71 -21.39
CA ALA A 245 -0.54 -4.39 -22.68
C ALA A 245 -1.98 -4.91 -22.79
N LEU A 246 -2.51 -5.55 -21.74
CA LEU A 246 -3.89 -6.04 -21.71
C LEU A 246 -4.90 -4.91 -21.84
N ALA A 247 -4.72 -3.81 -21.11
CA ALA A 247 -5.60 -2.65 -21.20
C ALA A 247 -5.56 -2.00 -22.60
N THR A 248 -4.38 -1.95 -23.24
CA THR A 248 -4.25 -1.46 -24.61
C THR A 248 -5.01 -2.31 -25.61
N VAL A 249 -4.90 -3.64 -25.50
CA VAL A 249 -5.65 -4.58 -26.36
C VAL A 249 -7.16 -4.43 -26.16
N GLU A 250 -7.62 -4.21 -24.92
CA GLU A 250 -9.03 -4.00 -24.62
C GLU A 250 -9.59 -2.73 -25.32
N VAL A 251 -8.81 -1.64 -25.32
CA VAL A 251 -9.19 -0.39 -26.00
C VAL A 251 -9.24 -0.55 -27.52
N LEU A 252 -8.28 -1.28 -28.09
CA LEU A 252 -8.22 -1.51 -29.55
C LEU A 252 -9.32 -2.44 -30.09
N LYS A 253 -10.00 -3.20 -29.22
CA LYS A 253 -11.13 -4.07 -29.61
C LYS A 253 -12.48 -3.35 -29.59
N LYS A 254 -12.54 -2.14 -29.06
CA LYS A 254 -13.74 -1.26 -29.05
C LYS A 254 -13.79 -0.38 -30.29
#